data_dec8d74ca1b4d16beb1ff19831f96cdc
#
_entry.id   dec8d74ca1b4d16beb1ff19831f96cdc
#
_cell.length_a   1.000
_cell.length_b   1.000
_cell.length_c   1.000
_cell.angle_alpha   90.00
_cell.angle_beta   90.00
_cell.angle_gamma   90.00
#
_symmetry.space_group_name_H-M   'P 1'
#
loop_
_entity.id
_entity.type
_entity.pdbx_description
1 polymer ?
#
loop_
_entity_poly.entity_id
_entity_poly.type
_entity_poly.pdbx_seq_one_letter_code
_entity_poly.pdbx_strand_id
1 'polypeptide(L)'
;MVSISHLYFETYILFVSLAIVVKRQVIYPKGMRCHKPPILFYEIFGVWGIDFMGSFPVSFGYVYILLVVDYVSKWVEAKATRTEDSKFVTNFIKSNIFSRFGIPRALISDRGTHFCNRTVETLLRKYNVTHKVSTTYHSQTNGQAEVSN
;
A
#
# COMPACT_ATOMS: atom_id res chain seq x y z
N MET A 1 -11.83 26.58 -9.77
CA MET A 1 -12.56 26.48 -8.47
C MET A 1 -12.69 25.04 -8.07
N VAL A 2 -12.16 24.70 -6.91
CA VAL A 2 -12.20 23.33 -6.39
C VAL A 2 -13.59 23.11 -5.79
N SER A 3 -14.27 22.04 -6.21
CA SER A 3 -15.60 21.78 -5.68
C SER A 3 -15.50 21.27 -4.25
N ILE A 4 -16.56 21.52 -3.48
CA ILE A 4 -16.64 21.07 -2.09
C ILE A 4 -16.47 19.54 -1.99
N SER A 5 -17.01 18.81 -2.94
CA SER A 5 -16.87 17.37 -2.99
C SER A 5 -15.44 16.92 -3.23
N HIS A 6 -14.68 17.67 -3.99
CA HIS A 6 -13.26 17.38 -4.21
C HIS A 6 -12.47 17.60 -2.91
N LEU A 7 -12.80 18.65 -2.19
CA LEU A 7 -12.15 18.94 -0.90
C LEU A 7 -12.43 17.83 0.14
N TYR A 8 -13.67 17.35 0.19
CA TYR A 8 -14.02 16.23 1.06
C TYR A 8 -13.27 14.96 0.69
N PHE A 9 -13.13 14.72 -0.60
CA PHE A 9 -12.42 13.55 -1.10
C PHE A 9 -10.93 13.60 -0.72
N GLU A 10 -10.30 14.74 -0.90
CA GLU A 10 -8.91 14.96 -0.51
C GLU A 10 -8.71 14.78 1.00
N THR A 11 -9.59 15.38 1.78
CA THR A 11 -9.55 15.26 3.25
C THR A 11 -9.73 13.81 3.68
N TYR A 12 -10.63 13.10 3.02
CA TYR A 12 -10.88 11.70 3.31
C TYR A 12 -9.67 10.83 2.97
N ILE A 13 -9.02 11.08 1.83
CA ILE A 13 -7.78 10.41 1.46
C ILE A 13 -6.71 10.60 2.54
N LEU A 14 -6.53 11.82 3.00
CA LEU A 14 -5.57 12.13 4.05
C LEU A 14 -5.89 11.39 5.34
N PHE A 15 -7.15 11.37 5.72
CA PHE A 15 -7.59 10.71 6.94
C PHE A 15 -7.35 9.19 6.87
N VAL A 16 -7.72 8.58 5.76
CA VAL A 16 -7.53 7.15 5.54
C VAL A 16 -6.05 6.80 5.49
N SER A 17 -5.27 7.63 4.84
CA SER A 17 -3.81 7.45 4.76
C SER A 17 -3.19 7.46 6.15
N LEU A 18 -3.60 8.43 6.95
CA LEU A 18 -3.12 8.55 8.33
C LEU A 18 -3.52 7.33 9.16
N ALA A 19 -4.76 6.87 9.01
CA ALA A 19 -5.25 5.70 9.73
C ALA A 19 -4.47 4.43 9.36
N ILE A 20 -4.11 4.28 8.10
CA ILE A 20 -3.32 3.13 7.65
C ILE A 20 -1.91 3.19 8.21
N VAL A 21 -1.30 4.37 8.19
CA VAL A 21 0.04 4.55 8.76
C VAL A 21 0.04 4.20 10.25
N VAL A 22 -0.96 4.68 10.98
CA VAL A 22 -1.10 4.39 12.40
C VAL A 22 -1.32 2.90 12.64
N LYS A 23 -2.19 2.27 11.87
CA LYS A 23 -2.41 0.82 11.99
C LYS A 23 -1.13 0.02 11.75
N ARG A 24 -0.37 0.39 10.76
CA ARG A 24 0.89 -0.31 10.47
C ARG A 24 1.92 -0.13 11.57
N GLN A 25 1.95 1.02 12.20
CA GLN A 25 2.83 1.24 13.35
C GLN A 25 2.44 0.38 14.54
N VAL A 26 1.16 0.20 14.77
CA VAL A 26 0.68 -0.60 15.90
C VAL A 26 0.95 -2.09 15.69
N ILE A 27 0.85 -2.57 14.45
CA ILE A 27 1.06 -3.98 14.15
C ILE A 27 2.54 -4.35 14.20
N TYR A 28 3.41 -3.39 13.95
CA TYR A 28 4.82 -3.66 13.73
C TYR A 28 5.62 -4.10 14.95
N PRO A 29 5.42 -3.60 16.13
CA PRO A 29 6.40 -3.80 17.19
C PRO A 29 6.44 -5.18 17.82
N LYS A 30 5.34 -5.86 17.87
CA LYS A 30 5.29 -7.03 18.74
C LYS A 30 5.94 -8.28 18.23
N GLY A 31 5.96 -8.48 16.94
CA GLY A 31 6.54 -9.69 16.38
C GLY A 31 8.01 -9.59 16.07
N MET A 32 8.54 -8.40 16.15
CA MET A 32 9.85 -8.16 15.62
C MET A 32 10.94 -8.13 16.65
N ARG A 33 10.60 -8.17 17.92
CA ARG A 33 11.59 -7.98 18.90
C ARG A 33 12.62 -9.08 18.97
N CYS A 34 12.32 -10.20 18.42
CA CYS A 34 13.20 -11.30 18.58
C CYS A 34 14.49 -11.13 17.86
N HIS A 35 14.50 -10.57 16.76
CA HIS A 35 15.63 -10.74 16.02
C HIS A 35 15.98 -9.68 15.16
N LYS A 36 15.61 -8.97 15.17
CA LYS A 36 15.86 -8.21 14.54
C LYS A 36 16.58 -7.50 13.80
N PRO A 37 17.00 -7.05 13.64
CA PRO A 37 17.97 -6.22 13.21
C PRO A 37 18.11 -5.84 11.81
N PRO A 38 17.85 -6.60 10.84
CA PRO A 38 18.03 -6.18 9.47
C PRO A 38 17.20 -4.99 9.08
N ILE A 39 16.19 -4.71 9.83
CA ILE A 39 15.30 -3.60 9.59
C ILE A 39 16.01 -2.26 9.65
N LEU A 40 17.08 -2.20 10.40
CA LEU A 40 17.83 -0.98 10.58
C LEU A 40 18.46 -0.43 9.31
N PHE A 41 18.57 -1.28 8.30
CA PHE A 41 19.22 -0.89 7.06
C PHE A 41 18.26 -0.51 5.95
N TYR A 42 16.98 -0.39 6.23
CA TYR A 42 16.03 0.08 5.23
C TYR A 42 16.23 1.58 5.03
N GLU A 43 16.53 1.92 3.81
CA GLU A 43 16.65 3.31 3.41
C GLU A 43 15.28 3.91 3.16
N ILE A 44 15.18 5.21 3.29
CA ILE A 44 14.00 5.96 2.91
C ILE A 44 13.72 5.65 1.44
N PHE A 45 12.46 5.37 1.13
CA PHE A 45 11.99 5.00 -0.21
C PHE A 45 12.55 3.67 -0.71
N GLY A 46 13.14 2.87 0.17
CA GLY A 46 13.65 1.55 -0.19
C GLY A 46 12.58 0.45 -0.17
N VAL A 47 11.59 0.59 0.70
CA VAL A 47 10.50 -0.40 0.82
C VAL A 47 9.16 0.31 0.89
N TRP A 48 8.27 -0.04 -0.02
CA TRP A 48 6.94 0.56 -0.11
C TRP A 48 5.87 -0.49 0.13
N GLY A 49 4.81 -0.09 0.83
CA GLY A 49 3.59 -0.88 0.92
C GLY A 49 2.56 -0.32 -0.03
N ILE A 50 1.80 -1.19 -0.69
CA ILE A 50 0.77 -0.78 -1.65
C ILE A 50 -0.55 -1.47 -1.32
N ASP A 51 -1.65 -0.73 -1.44
CA ASP A 51 -2.98 -1.27 -1.15
C ASP A 51 -4.05 -0.48 -1.89
N PHE A 52 -5.20 -1.12 -2.12
CA PHE A 52 -6.39 -0.42 -2.59
C PHE A 52 -7.36 -0.21 -1.43
N MET A 53 -7.95 0.96 -1.40
CA MET A 53 -9.00 1.31 -0.45
C MET A 53 -10.30 1.52 -1.21
N GLY A 54 -11.39 1.03 -0.66
CA GLY A 54 -12.73 1.18 -1.25
C GLY A 54 -13.49 -0.15 -1.21
N SER A 55 -14.66 -0.23 -1.81
CA SER A 55 -15.24 0.79 -2.67
C SER A 55 -15.88 1.90 -1.86
N PHE A 56 -15.75 3.11 -2.33
CA PHE A 56 -16.36 4.29 -1.74
C PHE A 56 -17.57 4.74 -2.58
N PRO A 57 -18.45 5.58 -2.03
CA PRO A 57 -19.47 6.23 -2.84
C PRO A 57 -18.83 6.96 -4.02
N VAL A 58 -19.48 6.87 -5.17
CA VAL A 58 -18.93 7.42 -6.42
C VAL A 58 -18.75 8.92 -6.30
N SER A 59 -17.53 9.39 -6.57
CA SER A 59 -17.21 10.80 -6.65
C SER A 59 -16.41 11.05 -7.92
N PHE A 60 -16.98 11.83 -8.84
CA PHE A 60 -16.39 12.08 -10.16
C PHE A 60 -16.03 10.80 -10.93
N GLY A 61 -16.80 9.73 -10.72
CA GLY A 61 -16.55 8.44 -11.34
C GLY A 61 -15.53 7.59 -10.62
N TYR A 62 -14.91 8.07 -9.57
CA TYR A 62 -13.91 7.32 -8.79
C TYR A 62 -14.57 6.61 -7.63
N VAL A 63 -14.16 5.39 -7.36
CA VAL A 63 -14.68 4.55 -6.26
C VAL A 63 -13.59 3.92 -5.42
N TYR A 64 -12.34 3.94 -5.88
CA TYR A 64 -11.21 3.36 -5.15
C TYR A 64 -10.08 4.37 -5.02
N ILE A 65 -9.20 4.12 -4.08
CA ILE A 65 -7.97 4.88 -3.91
C ILE A 65 -6.81 3.89 -3.87
N LEU A 66 -5.86 4.05 -4.78
CA LEU A 66 -4.61 3.31 -4.69
C LEU A 66 -3.68 4.08 -3.76
N LEU A 67 -3.17 3.39 -2.75
CA LEU A 67 -2.35 3.98 -1.71
C LEU A 67 -1.00 3.31 -1.66
N VAL A 68 0.06 4.10 -1.63
CA VAL A 68 1.42 3.58 -1.54
C VAL A 68 2.14 4.35 -0.44
N VAL A 69 2.74 3.62 0.50
CA VAL A 69 3.34 4.20 1.71
C VAL A 69 4.77 3.71 1.85
N ASP A 70 5.72 4.64 2.01
CA ASP A 70 7.09 4.27 2.33
C ASP A 70 7.20 3.79 3.77
N TYR A 71 7.86 2.67 3.97
CA TYR A 71 7.94 2.04 5.28
C TYR A 71 8.71 2.87 6.30
N VAL A 72 9.74 3.56 5.88
CA VAL A 72 10.63 4.28 6.77
C VAL A 72 10.10 5.67 7.07
N SER A 73 9.90 6.47 6.05
CA SER A 73 9.47 7.87 6.23
C SER A 73 7.97 8.01 6.47
N LYS A 74 7.20 6.98 6.15
CA LYS A 74 5.72 7.02 6.19
C LYS A 74 5.14 8.00 5.17
N TRP A 75 5.93 8.38 4.19
CA TRP A 75 5.44 9.20 3.09
C TRP A 75 4.36 8.44 2.33
N VAL A 76 3.32 9.13 1.94
CA VAL A 76 2.15 8.53 1.29
C VAL A 76 1.97 9.13 -0.09
N GLU A 77 1.83 8.27 -1.09
CA GLU A 77 1.36 8.63 -2.41
C GLU A 77 0.00 7.98 -2.60
N ALA A 78 -0.97 8.74 -3.10
CA ALA A 78 -2.32 8.23 -3.28
C ALA A 78 -2.90 8.73 -4.59
N LYS A 79 -3.76 7.91 -5.19
CA LYS A 79 -4.44 8.29 -6.42
C LYS A 79 -5.80 7.62 -6.51
N ALA A 80 -6.81 8.43 -6.83
CA ALA A 80 -8.16 7.92 -7.04
C ALA A 80 -8.23 7.15 -8.36
N THR A 81 -9.02 6.10 -8.38
CA THR A 81 -9.23 5.29 -9.57
C THR A 81 -10.66 4.78 -9.64
N ARG A 82 -11.07 4.43 -10.85
CA ARG A 82 -12.39 3.85 -11.09
C ARG A 82 -12.41 2.34 -10.87
N THR A 83 -11.26 1.70 -11.01
CA THR A 83 -11.15 0.25 -10.96
C THR A 83 -9.91 -0.18 -10.19
N GLU A 84 -9.95 -1.38 -9.66
CA GLU A 84 -8.79 -2.03 -9.08
C GLU A 84 -8.08 -2.83 -10.15
N ASP A 85 -7.31 -2.15 -10.99
CA ASP A 85 -6.73 -2.73 -12.19
C ASP A 85 -5.22 -2.77 -12.10
N SER A 86 -4.63 -3.89 -12.48
CA SER A 86 -3.17 -4.08 -12.48
C SER A 86 -2.44 -3.12 -13.43
N LYS A 87 -3.09 -2.75 -14.51
CA LYS A 87 -2.53 -1.79 -15.46
C LYS A 87 -2.40 -0.41 -14.82
N PHE A 88 -3.41 -0.02 -14.06
CA PHE A 88 -3.37 1.22 -13.29
C PHE A 88 -2.26 1.16 -12.25
N VAL A 89 -2.12 0.03 -11.55
CA VAL A 89 -1.08 -0.19 -10.56
C VAL A 89 0.31 -0.02 -11.17
N THR A 90 0.58 -0.68 -12.29
CA THR A 90 1.90 -0.60 -12.94
C THR A 90 2.21 0.81 -13.42
N ASN A 91 1.24 1.50 -13.99
CA ASN A 91 1.41 2.87 -14.42
C ASN A 91 1.69 3.80 -13.24
N PHE A 92 0.97 3.62 -12.16
CA PHE A 92 1.16 4.42 -10.95
C PHE A 92 2.56 4.19 -10.36
N ILE A 93 2.98 2.95 -10.24
CA ILE A 93 4.30 2.62 -9.70
C ILE A 93 5.40 3.28 -10.54
N LYS A 94 5.31 3.18 -11.86
CA LYS A 94 6.30 3.79 -12.75
C LYS A 94 6.31 5.32 -12.64
N SER A 95 5.15 5.93 -12.71
CA SER A 95 5.04 7.38 -12.83
C SER A 95 5.20 8.11 -11.51
N ASN A 96 4.72 7.53 -10.42
CA ASN A 96 4.67 8.21 -9.14
C ASN A 96 5.74 7.72 -8.16
N ILE A 97 6.18 6.49 -8.29
CA ILE A 97 7.18 5.94 -7.37
C ILE A 97 8.55 5.91 -8.01
N PHE A 98 8.72 5.15 -9.08
CA PHE A 98 10.03 4.96 -9.70
C PHE A 98 10.62 6.27 -10.22
N SER A 99 9.81 7.08 -10.88
CA SER A 99 10.29 8.32 -11.48
C SER A 99 10.62 9.40 -10.45
N ARG A 100 9.97 9.38 -9.29
CA ARG A 100 10.13 10.44 -8.29
C ARG A 100 11.06 10.06 -7.15
N PHE A 101 11.06 8.79 -6.75
CA PHE A 101 11.78 8.34 -5.56
C PHE A 101 12.86 7.30 -5.87
N GLY A 102 12.95 6.86 -7.12
CA GLY A 102 13.88 5.81 -7.52
C GLY A 102 13.28 4.43 -7.40
N ILE A 103 14.06 3.44 -7.79
CA ILE A 103 13.65 2.04 -7.78
C ILE A 103 13.82 1.47 -6.38
N PRO A 104 12.74 1.02 -5.73
CA PRO A 104 12.86 0.46 -4.39
C PRO A 104 13.45 -0.96 -4.42
N ARG A 105 13.85 -1.43 -3.26
CA ARG A 105 14.31 -2.82 -3.11
C ARG A 105 13.14 -3.77 -3.06
N ALA A 106 12.04 -3.35 -2.44
CA ALA A 106 10.90 -4.22 -2.24
C ALA A 106 9.59 -3.45 -2.27
N LEU A 107 8.56 -4.13 -2.73
CA LEU A 107 7.18 -3.68 -2.68
C LEU A 107 6.37 -4.72 -1.93
N ILE A 108 5.60 -4.30 -0.94
CA ILE A 108 4.78 -5.17 -0.12
C ILE A 108 3.32 -4.93 -0.48
N SER A 109 2.59 -5.99 -0.80
CA SER A 109 1.15 -5.91 -1.08
C SER A 109 0.42 -7.04 -0.37
N ASP A 110 -0.90 -7.01 -0.41
CA ASP A 110 -1.70 -8.16 -0.03
C ASP A 110 -1.76 -9.16 -1.20
N ARG A 111 -2.59 -10.20 -1.06
CA ARG A 111 -2.73 -11.24 -2.08
C ARG A 111 -3.72 -10.90 -3.19
N GLY A 112 -4.18 -9.68 -3.26
CA GLY A 112 -5.15 -9.28 -4.28
C GLY A 112 -4.66 -9.55 -5.70
N THR A 113 -5.55 -9.99 -6.56
CA THR A 113 -5.21 -10.32 -7.95
C THR A 113 -4.71 -9.12 -8.73
N HIS A 114 -5.08 -7.92 -8.32
CA HIS A 114 -4.60 -6.69 -8.95
C HIS A 114 -3.13 -6.40 -8.65
N PHE A 115 -2.56 -7.02 -7.62
CA PHE A 115 -1.13 -6.93 -7.30
C PHE A 115 -0.39 -8.22 -7.66
N CYS A 116 -1.02 -9.36 -7.43
CA CYS A 116 -0.42 -10.67 -7.67
C CYS A 116 -0.83 -11.20 -9.05
N ASN A 117 -0.28 -10.60 -10.08
CA ASN A 117 -0.54 -11.01 -11.45
C ASN A 117 0.69 -10.78 -12.31
N ARG A 118 0.63 -11.34 -13.52
CA ARG A 118 1.77 -11.31 -14.45
C ARG A 118 2.22 -9.90 -14.81
N THR A 119 1.29 -8.97 -14.91
CA THR A 119 1.60 -7.59 -15.32
C THR A 119 2.47 -6.89 -14.27
N VAL A 120 2.07 -6.97 -13.01
CA VAL A 120 2.82 -6.38 -11.91
C VAL A 120 4.15 -7.12 -11.72
N GLU A 121 4.11 -8.45 -11.75
CA GLU A 121 5.29 -9.28 -11.62
C GLU A 121 6.35 -8.95 -12.67
N THR A 122 5.94 -8.80 -13.91
CA THR A 122 6.85 -8.47 -14.99
C THR A 122 7.52 -7.12 -14.77
N LEU A 123 6.76 -6.14 -14.33
CA LEU A 123 7.31 -4.82 -14.01
C LEU A 123 8.36 -4.92 -12.90
N LEU A 124 8.00 -5.54 -11.79
CA LEU A 124 8.88 -5.62 -10.63
C LEU A 124 10.14 -6.42 -10.93
N ARG A 125 10.01 -7.49 -11.69
CA ARG A 125 11.15 -8.30 -12.13
C ARG A 125 12.09 -7.51 -13.05
N LYS A 126 11.53 -6.73 -13.96
CA LYS A 126 12.31 -5.91 -14.87
C LYS A 126 13.22 -4.93 -14.14
N TYR A 127 12.74 -4.38 -13.06
CA TYR A 127 13.49 -3.40 -12.27
C TYR A 127 14.15 -4.00 -11.03
N ASN A 128 14.15 -5.31 -10.93
CA ASN A 128 14.77 -6.04 -9.82
C ASN A 128 14.21 -5.66 -8.45
N VAL A 129 12.90 -5.45 -8.39
CA VAL A 129 12.19 -5.14 -7.15
C VAL A 129 11.61 -6.44 -6.58
N THR A 130 11.89 -6.72 -5.32
CA THR A 130 11.33 -7.89 -4.65
C THR A 130 9.88 -7.62 -4.29
N HIS A 131 8.98 -8.50 -4.73
CA HIS A 131 7.57 -8.42 -4.36
C HIS A 131 7.32 -9.29 -3.13
N LYS A 132 6.95 -8.69 -2.04
CA LYS A 132 6.59 -9.41 -0.82
C LYS A 132 5.09 -9.33 -0.63
N VAL A 133 4.47 -10.49 -0.47
CA VAL A 133 3.03 -10.58 -0.25
C VAL A 133 2.78 -10.66 1.24
N SER A 134 2.04 -9.71 1.74
CA SER A 134 1.72 -9.62 3.15
C SER A 134 0.63 -10.61 3.52
N THR A 135 0.79 -11.26 4.65
CA THR A 135 -0.21 -12.17 5.17
C THR A 135 -1.00 -11.51 6.29
N THR A 136 -1.50 -10.32 6.05
CA THR A 136 -2.34 -9.60 7.01
C THR A 136 -3.53 -10.41 7.47
N TYR A 137 -3.96 -11.31 6.63
CA TYR A 137 -4.94 -12.30 6.91
C TYR A 137 -4.67 -13.09 8.19
N HIS A 138 -3.41 -13.30 8.57
CA HIS A 138 -3.07 -14.06 9.75
C HIS A 138 -3.60 -13.47 11.05
N SER A 139 -3.61 -12.18 11.18
CA SER A 139 -4.08 -11.56 12.41
C SER A 139 -5.56 -11.83 12.64
N GLN A 140 -6.34 -11.83 11.58
CA GLN A 140 -7.76 -12.14 11.67
C GLN A 140 -8.01 -13.61 11.94
N THR A 141 -7.26 -14.47 11.30
CA THR A 141 -7.37 -15.92 11.52
C THR A 141 -7.03 -16.27 12.94
N ASN A 142 -5.98 -15.69 13.46
CA ASN A 142 -5.57 -15.93 14.84
C ASN A 142 -6.60 -15.41 15.83
N GLY A 143 -7.16 -14.25 15.57
CA GLY A 143 -8.22 -13.71 16.40
C GLY A 143 -9.45 -14.59 16.42
N GLN A 144 -9.82 -15.14 15.30
CA GLN A 144 -10.95 -16.06 15.21
C GLN A 144 -10.69 -17.36 15.95
N ALA A 145 -9.48 -17.87 15.84
CA ALA A 145 -9.12 -19.09 16.55
C ALA A 145 -9.17 -18.88 18.06
N GLU A 146 -8.73 -17.76 18.52
CA GLU A 146 -8.79 -17.42 19.94
C GLU A 146 -10.23 -17.30 20.44
N VAL A 147 -11.06 -16.72 19.66
CA VAL A 147 -12.48 -16.57 20.01
C VAL A 147 -13.19 -17.92 20.04
N SER A 148 -12.79 -18.84 19.18
CA SER A 148 -13.41 -20.17 19.14
C SER A 148 -13.09 -21.02 20.37
N ASN A 149 -12.00 -20.73 21.00
CA ASN A 149 -11.59 -21.47 22.18
C ASN A 149 -12.26 -20.94 23.44
#